data_ca8595af9efc56da565fcd0eb9779401
#
_entry.id   ca8595af9efc56da565fcd0eb9779401
#
_cell.length_a   1.000
_cell.length_b   1.000
_cell.length_c   1.000
_cell.angle_alpha   90.00
_cell.angle_beta   90.00
_cell.angle_gamma   90.00
#
_symmetry.space_group_name_H-M   'P 1'
#
loop_
_entity.id
_entity.type
_entity.pdbx_description
1 polymer ?
#
loop_
_entity_poly.entity_id
_entity_poly.type
_entity_poly.pdbx_seq_one_letter_code
_entity_poly.pdbx_strand_id
1 'polypeptide(L)'
;MPIPKITVQQPSPSMPEWAVLQRSLIDLMNRSEDIILEHYLMPNGEIFWPDIEGFRGFGGVDNAFEGFHRWPLFYLLGGDDRFLELAQRQYEVLVAQFSRLKVSGSPYPPGQDTMLVKEYLPNFDWMHAGEAALYFYLLNLADLTNQTNKERSVRFASFLTNEDPTIPEYSYDPEHRVFKTFAMGSNGPAFHRFDRPHGYGTWMDSYGLAFYDVPGVETMMDLADPEKAKRYGQVYSARLKRCDTVTNMLSTSMVMNAYLHTGEDKYRQWVLDYIDGWRARYAGNDGIMPDNAGPGGGVGETLEGKWYGGHYGWTFPHG
;
A
#
# COMPACT_ATOMS: atom_id res chain seq x y z
N MET A 1 -24.89 10.81 7.11
CA MET A 1 -26.33 10.50 6.88
C MET A 1 -26.67 9.27 7.73
N PRO A 2 -27.81 9.22 8.44
CA PRO A 2 -28.17 8.01 9.13
C PRO A 2 -28.39 6.88 8.14
N ILE A 3 -27.85 5.71 8.44
CA ILE A 3 -28.06 4.50 7.63
C ILE A 3 -29.57 4.21 7.60
N PRO A 4 -30.20 4.08 6.42
CA PRO A 4 -31.62 3.81 6.33
C PRO A 4 -31.94 2.46 6.98
N LYS A 5 -32.80 2.44 7.99
CA LYS A 5 -33.30 1.20 8.59
C LYS A 5 -34.26 0.56 7.59
N ILE A 6 -33.92 -0.60 7.06
CA ILE A 6 -34.82 -1.42 6.28
C ILE A 6 -35.64 -2.25 7.28
N THR A 7 -36.95 -2.00 7.32
CA THR A 7 -37.87 -2.80 8.14
C THR A 7 -38.62 -3.77 7.22
N VAL A 8 -38.39 -5.05 7.41
CA VAL A 8 -39.15 -6.10 6.71
C VAL A 8 -40.52 -6.24 7.40
N GLN A 9 -41.59 -5.92 6.70
CA GLN A 9 -42.97 -5.94 7.29
C GLN A 9 -43.66 -7.30 7.18
N GLN A 10 -43.09 -8.25 6.43
CA GLN A 10 -43.65 -9.61 6.37
C GLN A 10 -42.74 -10.58 7.10
N PRO A 11 -43.24 -11.29 8.12
CA PRO A 11 -42.47 -12.34 8.76
C PRO A 11 -42.20 -13.46 7.74
N SER A 12 -40.91 -13.75 7.50
CA SER A 12 -40.54 -14.97 6.80
C SER A 12 -40.98 -16.18 7.64
N PRO A 13 -41.65 -17.19 7.07
CA PRO A 13 -42.10 -18.35 7.82
C PRO A 13 -40.98 -19.17 8.47
N SER A 14 -39.75 -19.01 8.01
CA SER A 14 -38.53 -19.49 8.66
C SER A 14 -37.32 -18.69 8.15
N MET A 15 -36.40 -18.30 9.05
CA MET A 15 -35.11 -17.77 8.60
C MET A 15 -34.30 -18.85 7.90
N PRO A 16 -33.70 -18.58 6.74
CA PRO A 16 -32.77 -19.52 6.12
C PRO A 16 -31.61 -19.87 7.10
N GLU A 17 -31.19 -21.12 7.12
CA GLU A 17 -30.13 -21.59 8.00
C GLU A 17 -28.85 -20.78 7.86
N TRP A 18 -28.45 -20.42 6.62
CA TRP A 18 -27.27 -19.59 6.38
C TRP A 18 -27.34 -18.20 7.08
N ALA A 19 -28.53 -17.60 7.15
CA ALA A 19 -28.70 -16.30 7.81
C ALA A 19 -28.57 -16.42 9.34
N VAL A 20 -29.03 -17.52 9.92
CA VAL A 20 -28.84 -17.83 11.34
C VAL A 20 -27.35 -18.06 11.63
N LEU A 21 -26.67 -18.84 10.80
CA LEU A 21 -25.23 -19.11 10.92
C LEU A 21 -24.40 -17.85 10.75
N GLN A 22 -24.72 -17.01 9.76
CA GLN A 22 -24.06 -15.72 9.57
C GLN A 22 -24.18 -14.81 10.79
N ARG A 23 -25.39 -14.71 11.36
CA ARG A 23 -25.60 -13.91 12.58
C ARG A 23 -24.82 -14.48 13.76
N SER A 24 -24.83 -15.79 13.93
CA SER A 24 -24.08 -16.47 14.98
C SER A 24 -22.56 -16.24 14.83
N LEU A 25 -22.06 -16.21 13.59
CA LEU A 25 -20.67 -15.89 13.31
C LEU A 25 -20.34 -14.43 13.69
N ILE A 26 -21.17 -13.48 13.30
CA ILE A 26 -21.02 -12.07 13.68
C ILE A 26 -21.02 -11.92 15.21
N ASP A 27 -21.93 -12.57 15.90
CA ASP A 27 -22.01 -12.54 17.36
C ASP A 27 -20.78 -13.19 18.04
N LEU A 28 -20.18 -14.20 17.40
CA LEU A 28 -18.93 -14.81 17.87
C LEU A 28 -17.75 -13.88 17.64
N MET A 29 -17.67 -13.25 16.48
CA MET A 29 -16.61 -12.30 16.14
C MET A 29 -16.67 -11.05 17.03
N ASN A 30 -17.86 -10.56 17.38
CA ASN A 30 -18.02 -9.45 18.30
C ASN A 30 -17.40 -9.70 19.68
N ARG A 31 -17.18 -10.96 20.06
CA ARG A 31 -16.55 -11.36 21.34
C ARG A 31 -15.05 -11.59 21.23
N SER A 32 -14.48 -11.50 20.06
CA SER A 32 -13.07 -11.80 19.84
C SER A 32 -12.13 -10.64 20.18
N GLU A 33 -12.63 -9.42 20.24
CA GLU A 33 -11.82 -8.21 20.38
C GLU A 33 -11.04 -8.17 21.71
N ASP A 34 -11.65 -8.57 22.80
CA ASP A 34 -11.00 -8.55 24.12
C ASP A 34 -9.75 -9.43 24.13
N ILE A 35 -9.79 -10.58 23.45
CA ILE A 35 -8.65 -11.48 23.31
C ILE A 35 -7.53 -10.81 22.54
N ILE A 36 -7.85 -10.11 21.46
CA ILE A 36 -6.86 -9.41 20.62
C ILE A 36 -6.22 -8.27 21.42
N LEU A 37 -7.03 -7.47 22.12
CA LEU A 37 -6.53 -6.36 22.93
C LEU A 37 -5.62 -6.82 24.07
N GLU A 38 -5.95 -7.96 24.70
CA GLU A 38 -5.19 -8.50 25.82
C GLU A 38 -3.86 -9.15 25.39
N HIS A 39 -3.86 -9.88 24.27
CA HIS A 39 -2.73 -10.73 23.91
C HIS A 39 -1.75 -10.08 22.89
N TYR A 40 -2.20 -9.14 22.10
CA TYR A 40 -1.39 -8.59 21.00
C TYR A 40 -1.03 -7.11 21.16
N LEU A 41 -1.62 -6.41 22.12
CA LEU A 41 -1.33 -5.01 22.37
C LEU A 41 -0.70 -4.80 23.75
N MET A 42 0.18 -3.82 23.81
CA MET A 42 0.70 -3.29 25.08
C MET A 42 -0.40 -2.49 25.81
N PRO A 43 -0.28 -2.24 27.12
CA PRO A 43 -1.29 -1.49 27.87
C PRO A 43 -1.61 -0.09 27.31
N ASN A 44 -0.69 0.52 26.58
CA ASN A 44 -0.90 1.81 25.91
C ASN A 44 -1.52 1.67 24.51
N GLY A 45 -1.81 0.45 24.06
CA GLY A 45 -2.37 0.13 22.75
C GLY A 45 -1.35 -0.07 21.65
N GLU A 46 -0.06 0.12 21.93
CA GLU A 46 1.00 -0.13 20.95
C GLU A 46 1.19 -1.63 20.70
N ILE A 47 1.55 -1.97 19.47
CA ILE A 47 1.99 -3.34 19.19
C ILE A 47 3.42 -3.54 19.70
N PHE A 48 3.76 -4.78 20.05
CA PHE A 48 5.14 -5.11 20.38
C PHE A 48 6.03 -4.96 19.15
N TRP A 49 6.92 -3.99 19.20
CA TRP A 49 7.90 -3.71 18.14
C TRP A 49 9.24 -3.44 18.81
N PRO A 50 10.17 -4.40 18.82
CA PRO A 50 11.45 -4.25 19.52
C PRO A 50 12.25 -3.08 18.93
N ASP A 51 12.69 -2.17 19.80
CA ASP A 51 13.64 -1.12 19.45
C ASP A 51 15.07 -1.69 19.48
N ILE A 52 15.36 -2.54 18.50
CA ILE A 52 16.66 -3.20 18.32
C ILE A 52 17.25 -2.71 17.00
N GLU A 53 18.50 -2.26 17.04
CA GLU A 53 19.21 -1.83 15.83
C GLU A 53 19.17 -2.93 14.76
N GLY A 54 18.72 -2.56 13.55
CA GLY A 54 18.58 -3.48 12.43
C GLY A 54 17.29 -4.32 12.42
N PHE A 55 16.44 -4.25 13.45
CA PHE A 55 15.15 -4.91 13.42
C PHE A 55 14.19 -4.17 12.49
N ARG A 56 13.63 -4.87 11.53
CA ARG A 56 12.70 -4.30 10.54
C ARG A 56 11.27 -4.85 10.66
N GLY A 57 10.99 -5.61 11.71
CA GLY A 57 9.71 -6.27 11.91
C GLY A 57 9.53 -7.53 11.04
N PHE A 58 8.35 -8.08 11.12
CA PHE A 58 7.96 -9.27 10.35
C PHE A 58 7.36 -8.84 9.00
N GLY A 59 8.14 -8.24 8.11
CA GLY A 59 7.69 -7.82 6.78
C GLY A 59 7.57 -6.31 6.59
N GLY A 60 7.60 -5.51 7.64
CA GLY A 60 7.56 -4.06 7.57
C GLY A 60 6.42 -3.44 8.40
N VAL A 61 6.33 -2.12 8.35
CA VAL A 61 5.30 -1.36 9.07
C VAL A 61 3.89 -1.59 8.51
N ASP A 62 3.77 -1.94 7.25
CA ASP A 62 2.53 -2.31 6.57
C ASP A 62 1.82 -3.46 7.26
N ASN A 63 2.52 -4.53 7.66
CA ASN A 63 1.95 -5.65 8.40
C ASN A 63 1.27 -5.24 9.73
N ALA A 64 1.77 -4.17 10.34
CA ALA A 64 1.15 -3.64 11.54
C ALA A 64 -0.23 -3.05 11.25
N PHE A 65 -0.40 -2.38 10.12
CA PHE A 65 -1.69 -1.85 9.68
C PHE A 65 -2.62 -2.97 9.20
N GLU A 66 -2.08 -3.99 8.51
CA GLU A 66 -2.85 -5.15 8.08
C GLU A 66 -3.50 -5.92 9.24
N GLY A 67 -2.84 -5.99 10.37
CA GLY A 67 -3.38 -6.65 11.56
C GLY A 67 -4.75 -6.14 12.00
N PHE A 68 -5.11 -4.90 11.65
CA PHE A 68 -6.32 -4.23 12.10
C PHE A 68 -7.24 -3.74 10.99
N HIS A 69 -6.84 -3.81 9.73
CA HIS A 69 -7.60 -3.26 8.60
C HIS A 69 -8.99 -3.89 8.43
N ARG A 70 -9.22 -5.08 8.97
CA ARG A 70 -10.52 -5.76 8.90
C ARG A 70 -11.51 -5.30 9.95
N TRP A 71 -11.10 -4.55 10.96
CA TRP A 71 -12.02 -4.05 11.99
C TRP A 71 -13.03 -3.05 11.42
N PRO A 72 -12.66 -1.99 10.68
CA PRO A 72 -13.65 -1.13 10.03
C PRO A 72 -14.48 -1.87 8.99
N LEU A 73 -13.91 -2.85 8.27
CA LEU A 73 -14.67 -3.69 7.37
C LEU A 73 -15.71 -4.52 8.11
N PHE A 74 -15.38 -5.12 9.25
CA PHE A 74 -16.30 -5.90 10.04
C PHE A 74 -17.47 -5.05 10.58
N TYR A 75 -17.18 -3.84 11.04
CA TYR A 75 -18.20 -2.85 11.38
C TYR A 75 -19.15 -2.59 10.20
N LEU A 76 -18.63 -2.33 9.02
CA LEU A 76 -19.43 -2.10 7.80
C LEU A 76 -20.30 -3.31 7.41
N LEU A 77 -19.89 -4.51 7.76
CA LEU A 77 -20.61 -5.76 7.51
C LEU A 77 -21.63 -6.11 8.60
N GLY A 78 -21.80 -5.27 9.62
CA GLY A 78 -22.77 -5.44 10.69
C GLY A 78 -22.20 -5.96 12.02
N GLY A 79 -20.89 -5.86 12.19
CA GLY A 79 -20.24 -5.97 13.50
C GLY A 79 -20.62 -4.82 14.44
N ASP A 80 -20.22 -4.94 15.68
CA ASP A 80 -20.55 -3.96 16.73
C ASP A 80 -19.90 -2.60 16.46
N ASP A 81 -20.54 -1.50 16.88
CA ASP A 81 -20.03 -0.12 16.77
C ASP A 81 -18.65 0.03 17.42
N ARG A 82 -18.38 -0.77 18.45
CA ARG A 82 -17.09 -0.84 19.13
C ARG A 82 -15.92 -1.13 18.17
N PHE A 83 -16.13 -1.90 17.11
CA PHE A 83 -15.06 -2.18 16.13
C PHE A 83 -14.62 -0.94 15.36
N LEU A 84 -15.52 0.00 15.09
CA LEU A 84 -15.14 1.28 14.49
C LEU A 84 -14.34 2.14 15.48
N GLU A 85 -14.77 2.23 16.72
CA GLU A 85 -14.07 2.97 17.79
C GLU A 85 -12.66 2.42 18.00
N LEU A 86 -12.52 1.10 18.11
CA LEU A 86 -11.24 0.43 18.27
C LEU A 86 -10.34 0.61 17.02
N ALA A 87 -10.92 0.52 15.83
CA ALA A 87 -10.18 0.74 14.61
C ALA A 87 -9.64 2.17 14.53
N GLN A 88 -10.46 3.17 14.80
CA GLN A 88 -10.04 4.57 14.82
C GLN A 88 -8.90 4.79 15.84
N ARG A 89 -9.09 4.31 17.07
CA ARG A 89 -8.08 4.40 18.11
C ARG A 89 -6.77 3.70 17.74
N GLN A 90 -6.86 2.48 17.22
CA GLN A 90 -5.68 1.69 16.87
C GLN A 90 -4.90 2.31 15.71
N TYR A 91 -5.59 2.90 14.73
CA TYR A 91 -4.94 3.65 13.66
C TYR A 91 -4.11 4.82 14.22
N GLU A 92 -4.67 5.61 15.14
CA GLU A 92 -3.94 6.72 15.81
C GLU A 92 -2.71 6.21 16.58
N VAL A 93 -2.85 5.10 17.31
CA VAL A 93 -1.75 4.51 18.07
C VAL A 93 -0.61 4.05 17.14
N LEU A 94 -0.94 3.36 16.05
CA LEU A 94 0.05 2.91 15.07
C LEU A 94 0.76 4.09 14.41
N VAL A 95 0.01 5.11 13.98
CA VAL A 95 0.59 6.32 13.40
C VAL A 95 1.56 6.99 14.38
N ALA A 96 1.15 7.14 15.65
CA ALA A 96 2.01 7.74 16.68
C ALA A 96 3.26 6.88 16.97
N GLN A 97 3.09 5.55 17.06
CA GLN A 97 4.17 4.60 17.30
C GLN A 97 5.22 4.66 16.18
N PHE A 98 4.79 4.51 14.94
CA PHE A 98 5.72 4.42 13.80
C PHE A 98 6.26 5.78 13.33
N SER A 99 5.62 6.89 13.67
CA SER A 99 6.17 8.22 13.43
C SER A 99 7.36 8.58 14.33
N ARG A 100 7.59 7.85 15.44
CA ARG A 100 8.75 8.06 16.31
C ARG A 100 9.85 7.01 16.15
N LEU A 101 9.52 5.83 15.64
CA LEU A 101 10.48 4.75 15.44
C LEU A 101 11.35 5.04 14.22
N LYS A 102 12.67 4.94 14.42
CA LYS A 102 13.65 5.24 13.38
C LYS A 102 13.95 4.04 12.51
N VAL A 103 14.22 4.31 11.23
CA VAL A 103 14.72 3.31 10.29
C VAL A 103 16.25 3.33 10.34
N SER A 104 16.84 2.22 10.75
CA SER A 104 18.30 2.05 10.74
C SER A 104 18.85 2.18 9.32
N GLY A 105 19.93 2.98 9.17
CA GLY A 105 20.61 3.16 7.87
C GLY A 105 19.77 3.90 6.81
N SER A 106 18.80 4.70 7.24
CA SER A 106 18.02 5.53 6.33
C SER A 106 18.91 6.50 5.55
N PRO A 107 18.75 6.59 4.21
CA PRO A 107 19.43 7.58 3.39
C PRO A 107 18.81 8.98 3.52
N TYR A 108 17.72 9.12 4.30
CA TYR A 108 17.01 10.39 4.44
C TYR A 108 17.67 11.35 5.40
N PRO A 109 17.45 12.65 5.24
CA PRO A 109 17.90 13.66 6.19
C PRO A 109 17.37 13.39 7.60
N PRO A 110 18.07 13.86 8.65
CA PRO A 110 17.57 13.81 10.02
C PRO A 110 16.14 14.38 10.12
N GLY A 111 15.24 13.64 10.80
CA GLY A 111 13.83 14.01 10.91
C GLY A 111 12.94 13.46 9.81
N GLN A 112 13.52 12.80 8.79
CA GLN A 112 12.80 12.05 7.76
C GLN A 112 13.17 10.56 7.77
N ASP A 113 13.86 10.13 8.78
CA ASP A 113 14.40 8.77 8.97
C ASP A 113 13.51 7.87 9.83
N THR A 114 12.27 8.28 10.06
CA THR A 114 11.28 7.49 10.79
C THR A 114 10.51 6.53 9.86
N MET A 115 9.88 5.52 10.43
CA MET A 115 9.09 4.55 9.67
C MET A 115 7.89 5.18 8.98
N LEU A 116 7.29 6.21 9.60
CA LEU A 116 6.33 7.10 8.94
C LEU A 116 6.88 8.52 8.93
N VAL A 117 6.69 9.21 7.80
CA VAL A 117 7.00 10.64 7.62
C VAL A 117 5.72 11.34 7.22
N LYS A 118 5.35 12.42 7.90
CA LYS A 118 4.04 13.09 7.71
C LYS A 118 2.85 12.13 7.90
N GLU A 119 2.98 11.17 8.82
CA GLU A 119 2.00 10.11 9.14
C GLU A 119 1.75 9.11 8.01
N TYR A 120 2.62 9.04 7.01
CA TYR A 120 2.50 8.17 5.86
C TYR A 120 3.81 7.44 5.56
N LEU A 121 3.73 6.33 4.82
CA LEU A 121 4.91 5.59 4.36
C LEU A 121 5.78 6.49 3.47
N PRO A 122 7.09 6.65 3.78
CA PRO A 122 7.91 7.65 3.10
C PRO A 122 8.25 7.31 1.65
N ASN A 123 8.40 6.02 1.33
CA ASN A 123 8.86 5.56 0.02
C ASN A 123 8.67 4.05 -0.16
N PHE A 124 7.45 3.59 -0.09
CA PHE A 124 7.12 2.17 -0.25
C PHE A 124 6.60 1.87 -1.66
N ASP A 125 6.71 0.60 -2.09
CA ASP A 125 5.99 0.13 -3.27
C ASP A 125 4.50 -0.04 -2.93
N TRP A 126 3.64 0.09 -3.94
CA TRP A 126 2.20 0.07 -3.72
C TRP A 126 1.63 -1.33 -3.48
N MET A 127 2.40 -2.37 -3.67
CA MET A 127 1.98 -3.67 -3.21
C MET A 127 1.86 -3.69 -1.68
N HIS A 128 2.92 -3.29 -0.97
CA HIS A 128 2.92 -3.22 0.49
C HIS A 128 2.22 -1.96 1.02
N ALA A 129 2.48 -0.80 0.43
CA ALA A 129 1.79 0.43 0.83
C ALA A 129 0.27 0.34 0.62
N GLY A 130 -0.18 -0.39 -0.41
CA GLY A 130 -1.60 -0.63 -0.67
C GLY A 130 -2.27 -1.43 0.43
N GLU A 131 -1.59 -2.42 1.00
CA GLU A 131 -2.07 -3.20 2.14
C GLU A 131 -2.27 -2.31 3.37
N ALA A 132 -1.29 -1.49 3.73
CA ALA A 132 -1.42 -0.52 4.81
C ALA A 132 -2.50 0.54 4.51
N ALA A 133 -2.59 0.98 3.26
CA ALA A 133 -3.55 1.99 2.82
C ALA A 133 -5.00 1.48 2.88
N LEU A 134 -5.23 0.18 2.75
CA LEU A 134 -6.56 -0.42 2.86
C LEU A 134 -7.21 -0.14 4.21
N TYR A 135 -6.45 -0.13 5.28
CA TYR A 135 -6.96 0.22 6.61
C TYR A 135 -7.53 1.65 6.63
N PHE A 136 -6.75 2.61 6.14
CA PHE A 136 -7.18 4.01 6.10
C PHE A 136 -8.37 4.21 5.15
N TYR A 137 -8.39 3.51 4.02
CA TYR A 137 -9.51 3.54 3.09
C TYR A 137 -10.80 3.05 3.72
N LEU A 138 -10.76 1.91 4.43
CA LEU A 138 -11.94 1.35 5.10
C LEU A 138 -12.42 2.22 6.27
N LEU A 139 -11.51 2.86 7.02
CA LEU A 139 -11.89 3.82 8.05
C LEU A 139 -12.67 4.99 7.46
N ASN A 140 -12.23 5.53 6.32
CA ASN A 140 -12.91 6.63 5.66
C ASN A 140 -14.27 6.22 5.06
N LEU A 141 -14.39 4.97 4.56
CA LEU A 141 -15.69 4.45 4.15
C LEU A 141 -16.66 4.31 5.32
N ALA A 142 -16.15 3.95 6.50
CA ALA A 142 -16.96 3.75 7.69
C ALA A 142 -17.39 5.09 8.34
N ASP A 143 -16.52 6.09 8.32
CA ASP A 143 -16.79 7.40 8.95
C ASP A 143 -16.19 8.56 8.15
N LEU A 144 -17.04 9.25 7.38
CA LEU A 144 -16.69 10.47 6.65
C LEU A 144 -16.79 11.74 7.51
N THR A 145 -17.16 11.63 8.78
CA THR A 145 -17.30 12.80 9.66
C THR A 145 -16.03 13.13 10.43
N ASN A 146 -15.06 12.22 10.44
CA ASN A 146 -13.80 12.37 11.15
C ASN A 146 -12.92 13.45 10.49
N GLN A 147 -12.77 14.58 11.19
CA GLN A 147 -12.03 15.74 10.66
C GLN A 147 -10.53 15.46 10.50
N THR A 148 -9.93 14.70 11.42
CA THR A 148 -8.51 14.31 11.32
C THR A 148 -8.26 13.47 10.08
N ASN A 149 -9.13 12.50 9.81
CA ASN A 149 -9.03 11.67 8.61
C ASN A 149 -9.29 12.45 7.31
N LYS A 150 -10.15 13.46 7.35
CA LYS A 150 -10.32 14.40 6.23
C LYS A 150 -9.03 15.13 5.91
N GLU A 151 -8.36 15.70 6.92
CA GLU A 151 -7.10 16.42 6.76
C GLU A 151 -5.98 15.50 6.27
N ARG A 152 -5.90 14.27 6.82
CA ARG A 152 -4.99 13.23 6.33
C ARG A 152 -5.27 12.85 4.88
N SER A 153 -6.53 12.66 4.51
CA SER A 153 -6.91 12.26 3.15
C SER A 153 -6.43 13.28 2.11
N VAL A 154 -6.62 14.57 2.38
CA VAL A 154 -6.12 15.65 1.52
C VAL A 154 -4.59 15.65 1.46
N ARG A 155 -3.92 15.53 2.62
CA ARG A 155 -2.47 15.47 2.69
C ARG A 155 -1.89 14.25 1.97
N PHE A 156 -2.45 13.06 2.17
CA PHE A 156 -1.98 11.83 1.52
C PHE A 156 -2.19 11.88 0.00
N ALA A 157 -3.32 12.41 -0.46
CA ALA A 157 -3.55 12.64 -1.87
C ALA A 157 -2.50 13.59 -2.47
N SER A 158 -2.10 14.65 -1.73
CA SER A 158 -1.15 15.64 -2.22
C SER A 158 0.24 15.07 -2.55
N PHE A 159 0.66 13.96 -1.91
CA PHE A 159 1.90 13.25 -2.22
C PHE A 159 1.87 12.61 -3.62
N LEU A 160 0.70 12.25 -4.09
CA LEU A 160 0.47 11.52 -5.33
C LEU A 160 0.04 12.44 -6.48
N THR A 161 -0.68 13.52 -6.16
CA THR A 161 -1.20 14.48 -7.13
C THR A 161 -0.24 15.64 -7.40
N ASN A 162 0.99 15.59 -6.89
CA ASN A 162 2.02 16.62 -6.99
C ASN A 162 1.66 17.96 -6.31
N GLU A 163 0.78 17.94 -5.32
CA GLU A 163 0.32 19.16 -4.63
C GLU A 163 1.10 19.45 -3.34
N ASP A 164 1.93 18.54 -2.82
CA ASP A 164 2.77 18.80 -1.65
C ASP A 164 4.01 19.60 -2.05
N PRO A 165 4.12 20.89 -1.65
CA PRO A 165 5.24 21.74 -2.05
C PRO A 165 6.57 21.36 -1.37
N THR A 166 6.54 20.46 -0.39
CA THR A 166 7.75 20.01 0.31
C THR A 166 8.41 18.80 -0.35
N ILE A 167 7.76 18.20 -1.35
CA ILE A 167 8.32 17.12 -2.15
C ILE A 167 9.09 17.74 -3.32
N PRO A 168 10.41 17.54 -3.39
CA PRO A 168 11.26 18.25 -4.38
C PRO A 168 11.10 17.70 -5.80
N GLU A 169 10.64 16.46 -5.95
CA GLU A 169 10.43 15.83 -7.24
C GLU A 169 9.02 15.23 -7.31
N TYR A 170 8.29 15.55 -8.37
CA TYR A 170 6.94 15.06 -8.59
C TYR A 170 6.91 13.54 -8.77
N SER A 171 5.94 12.90 -8.15
CA SER A 171 5.71 11.45 -8.26
C SER A 171 4.98 11.06 -9.53
N TYR A 172 4.07 11.90 -10.02
CA TYR A 172 3.17 11.63 -11.13
C TYR A 172 3.44 12.52 -12.33
N ASP A 173 3.41 11.93 -13.52
CA ASP A 173 3.44 12.64 -14.80
C ASP A 173 2.03 12.69 -15.40
N PRO A 174 1.36 13.86 -15.40
CA PRO A 174 0.01 13.99 -15.93
C PRO A 174 -0.07 13.91 -17.46
N GLU A 175 1.02 14.22 -18.18
CA GLU A 175 1.05 14.16 -19.64
C GLU A 175 0.97 12.71 -20.12
N HIS A 176 1.79 11.84 -19.52
CA HIS A 176 1.85 10.42 -19.86
C HIS A 176 0.95 9.54 -18.99
N ARG A 177 0.34 10.10 -17.93
CA ARG A 177 -0.53 9.40 -16.98
C ARG A 177 0.16 8.19 -16.36
N VAL A 178 1.36 8.43 -15.82
CA VAL A 178 2.20 7.43 -15.17
C VAL A 178 2.81 7.96 -13.90
N PHE A 179 3.05 7.09 -12.94
CA PHE A 179 4.00 7.38 -11.89
C PHE A 179 5.44 7.21 -12.39
N LYS A 180 6.35 8.03 -11.87
CA LYS A 180 7.77 8.02 -12.30
C LYS A 180 8.56 6.81 -11.80
N THR A 181 8.03 6.13 -10.80
CA THR A 181 8.61 4.92 -10.20
C THR A 181 7.51 4.13 -9.49
N PHE A 182 7.75 2.88 -9.20
CA PHE A 182 6.80 2.09 -8.41
C PHE A 182 6.97 2.26 -6.89
N ALA A 183 8.05 2.88 -6.42
CA ALA A 183 8.27 3.16 -5.00
C ALA A 183 8.15 4.66 -4.72
N MET A 184 7.12 5.05 -3.97
CA MET A 184 6.82 6.45 -3.66
C MET A 184 6.04 6.58 -2.36
N GLY A 185 5.94 7.79 -1.85
CA GLY A 185 5.17 8.08 -0.63
C GLY A 185 5.32 9.53 -0.22
N SER A 186 5.30 9.79 1.09
CA SER A 186 5.40 11.14 1.67
C SER A 186 6.71 11.87 1.39
N ASN A 187 7.77 11.16 0.92
CA ASN A 187 9.03 11.75 0.47
C ASN A 187 9.15 11.85 -1.05
N GLY A 188 8.07 11.53 -1.79
CA GLY A 188 8.09 11.50 -3.24
C GLY A 188 8.69 10.21 -3.82
N PRO A 189 9.13 10.23 -5.09
CA PRO A 189 9.65 9.07 -5.77
C PRO A 189 11.02 8.62 -5.20
N ALA A 190 11.15 7.32 -4.95
CA ALA A 190 12.32 6.75 -4.27
C ALA A 190 13.29 6.05 -5.23
N PHE A 191 13.81 6.77 -6.19
CA PHE A 191 14.76 6.23 -7.18
C PHE A 191 16.02 5.61 -6.56
N HIS A 192 16.49 6.12 -5.41
CA HIS A 192 17.68 5.63 -4.72
C HIS A 192 17.55 4.17 -4.25
N ARG A 193 16.34 3.65 -4.07
CA ARG A 193 16.11 2.25 -3.69
C ARG A 193 16.62 1.25 -4.72
N PHE A 194 16.83 1.68 -5.95
CA PHE A 194 17.23 0.83 -7.06
C PHE A 194 18.74 0.80 -7.31
N ASP A 195 19.50 1.66 -6.65
CA ASP A 195 20.94 1.81 -6.89
C ASP A 195 21.78 0.89 -5.99
N ARG A 196 21.23 -0.27 -5.60
CA ARG A 196 21.86 -1.22 -4.68
C ARG A 196 22.07 -2.59 -5.33
N PRO A 197 23.11 -3.36 -4.91
CA PRO A 197 23.21 -4.75 -5.28
C PRO A 197 21.97 -5.53 -4.83
N HIS A 198 21.58 -6.51 -5.60
CA HIS A 198 20.46 -7.40 -5.27
C HIS A 198 20.99 -8.63 -4.55
N GLY A 199 21.11 -8.56 -3.23
CA GLY A 199 21.61 -9.66 -2.41
C GLY A 199 20.64 -10.85 -2.30
N TYR A 200 21.15 -11.99 -1.89
CA TYR A 200 20.35 -13.18 -1.62
C TYR A 200 19.84 -13.20 -0.18
N GLY A 201 18.60 -13.60 -0.04
CA GLY A 201 18.01 -13.95 1.24
C GLY A 201 17.16 -15.22 1.10
N THR A 202 17.31 -16.18 2.02
CA THR A 202 16.62 -17.49 1.95
C THR A 202 15.11 -17.41 1.83
N TRP A 203 14.51 -16.37 2.40
CA TRP A 203 13.07 -16.11 2.31
C TRP A 203 12.61 -15.77 0.88
N MET A 204 13.54 -15.34 0.01
CA MET A 204 13.25 -15.00 -1.38
C MET A 204 13.06 -16.24 -2.27
N ASP A 205 13.50 -17.41 -1.84
CA ASP A 205 13.41 -18.66 -2.63
C ASP A 205 11.97 -18.98 -3.05
N SER A 206 11.00 -18.59 -2.23
CA SER A 206 9.57 -18.82 -2.51
C SER A 206 9.01 -17.91 -3.61
N TYR A 207 9.68 -16.82 -3.94
CA TYR A 207 9.19 -15.82 -4.89
C TYR A 207 9.87 -15.90 -6.26
N GLY A 208 11.08 -16.41 -6.32
CA GLY A 208 11.87 -16.49 -7.53
C GLY A 208 12.49 -15.13 -7.93
N LEU A 209 13.18 -15.14 -9.08
CA LEU A 209 13.79 -13.93 -9.63
C LEU A 209 12.73 -13.03 -10.29
N ALA A 210 12.90 -11.71 -10.17
CA ALA A 210 12.10 -10.75 -10.94
C ALA A 210 12.36 -10.87 -12.45
N PHE A 211 13.60 -11.23 -12.85
CA PHE A 211 14.01 -11.41 -14.23
C PHE A 211 14.82 -12.70 -14.38
N TYR A 212 14.54 -13.48 -15.41
CA TYR A 212 15.23 -14.73 -15.74
C TYR A 212 16.13 -14.61 -16.99
N ASP A 213 16.25 -13.43 -17.58
CA ASP A 213 17.04 -13.17 -18.78
C ASP A 213 18.38 -12.46 -18.49
N VAL A 214 18.78 -12.40 -17.21
CA VAL A 214 20.08 -11.82 -16.81
C VAL A 214 21.17 -12.90 -16.93
N PRO A 215 22.17 -12.74 -17.79
CA PRO A 215 23.17 -13.76 -18.05
C PRO A 215 23.92 -14.22 -16.78
N GLY A 216 23.90 -15.53 -16.52
CA GLY A 216 24.57 -16.15 -15.38
C GLY A 216 23.83 -16.03 -14.05
N VAL A 217 22.56 -15.57 -14.07
CA VAL A 217 21.66 -15.57 -12.92
C VAL A 217 20.41 -16.36 -13.29
N GLU A 218 20.36 -17.60 -12.85
CA GLU A 218 19.28 -18.55 -13.18
C GLU A 218 18.38 -18.87 -11.97
N THR A 219 18.92 -18.68 -10.75
CA THR A 219 18.23 -18.92 -9.49
C THR A 219 18.49 -17.79 -8.50
N MET A 220 17.65 -17.70 -7.46
CA MET A 220 17.86 -16.76 -6.36
C MET A 220 19.20 -16.98 -5.65
N MET A 221 19.68 -18.22 -5.54
CA MET A 221 20.97 -18.53 -4.92
C MET A 221 22.16 -17.93 -5.67
N ASP A 222 22.04 -17.66 -6.96
CA ASP A 222 23.07 -16.98 -7.72
C ASP A 222 23.37 -15.58 -7.18
N LEU A 223 22.39 -14.94 -6.54
CA LEU A 223 22.54 -13.62 -5.92
C LEU A 223 23.37 -13.66 -4.60
N ALA A 224 23.78 -14.83 -4.13
CA ALA A 224 24.78 -14.95 -3.07
C ALA A 224 26.19 -14.58 -3.56
N ASP A 225 26.44 -14.63 -4.88
CA ASP A 225 27.66 -14.14 -5.49
C ASP A 225 27.58 -12.61 -5.65
N PRO A 226 28.50 -11.83 -5.04
CA PRO A 226 28.47 -10.38 -5.09
C PRO A 226 28.51 -9.77 -6.51
N GLU A 227 29.24 -10.38 -7.45
CA GLU A 227 29.34 -9.89 -8.82
C GLU A 227 28.04 -10.16 -9.60
N LYS A 228 27.40 -11.29 -9.38
CA LYS A 228 26.10 -11.60 -9.94
C LYS A 228 25.02 -10.69 -9.34
N ALA A 229 25.03 -10.51 -8.02
CA ALA A 229 24.10 -9.60 -7.31
C ALA A 229 24.21 -8.17 -7.82
N LYS A 230 25.42 -7.66 -7.99
CA LYS A 230 25.68 -6.33 -8.54
C LYS A 230 25.14 -6.19 -9.97
N ARG A 231 25.45 -7.15 -10.84
CA ARG A 231 24.97 -7.14 -12.23
C ARG A 231 23.45 -7.21 -12.28
N TYR A 232 22.85 -8.08 -11.49
CA TYR A 232 21.39 -8.19 -11.40
C TYR A 232 20.75 -6.87 -10.94
N GLY A 233 21.29 -6.25 -9.88
CA GLY A 233 20.85 -4.95 -9.39
C GLY A 233 20.96 -3.83 -10.44
N GLN A 234 21.98 -3.85 -11.29
CA GLN A 234 22.13 -2.89 -12.40
C GLN A 234 21.02 -3.07 -13.44
N VAL A 235 20.72 -4.30 -13.83
CA VAL A 235 19.63 -4.59 -14.77
C VAL A 235 18.27 -4.22 -14.14
N TYR A 236 18.08 -4.56 -12.88
CA TYR A 236 16.90 -4.21 -12.11
C TYR A 236 16.68 -2.69 -12.07
N SER A 237 17.74 -1.93 -11.72
CA SER A 237 17.70 -0.47 -11.72
C SER A 237 17.36 0.10 -13.11
N ALA A 238 18.01 -0.41 -14.17
CA ALA A 238 17.76 0.06 -15.53
C ALA A 238 16.31 -0.14 -15.98
N ARG A 239 15.69 -1.26 -15.58
CA ARG A 239 14.33 -1.61 -15.97
C ARG A 239 13.24 -0.94 -15.13
N LEU A 240 13.44 -0.86 -13.81
CA LEU A 240 12.35 -0.53 -12.87
C LEU A 240 12.52 0.83 -12.17
N LYS A 241 13.71 1.41 -12.18
CA LYS A 241 13.96 2.67 -11.48
C LYS A 241 13.00 3.79 -11.92
N ARG A 242 12.65 3.81 -13.19
CA ARG A 242 11.80 4.83 -13.79
C ARG A 242 10.67 4.20 -14.60
N CYS A 243 9.88 3.35 -13.96
CA CYS A 243 8.68 2.82 -14.58
C CYS A 243 7.51 2.86 -13.60
N ASP A 244 6.33 3.01 -14.16
CA ASP A 244 5.09 2.74 -13.48
C ASP A 244 4.74 1.26 -13.55
N THR A 245 4.07 0.73 -12.54
CA THR A 245 3.61 -0.65 -12.49
C THR A 245 2.12 -0.71 -12.19
N VAL A 246 1.48 -1.78 -12.62
CA VAL A 246 0.03 -1.98 -12.42
C VAL A 246 -0.38 -1.92 -10.94
N THR A 247 0.51 -2.29 -10.03
CA THR A 247 0.27 -2.23 -8.57
C THR A 247 0.07 -0.81 -8.07
N ASN A 248 0.65 0.18 -8.75
CA ASN A 248 0.44 1.59 -8.41
C ASN A 248 -1.02 2.04 -8.54
N MET A 249 -1.88 1.29 -9.24
CA MET A 249 -3.33 1.59 -9.26
C MET A 249 -3.98 1.52 -7.88
N LEU A 250 -3.38 0.83 -6.91
CA LEU A 250 -3.85 0.84 -5.52
C LEU A 250 -3.80 2.24 -4.90
N SER A 251 -2.94 3.12 -5.40
CA SER A 251 -2.83 4.53 -4.97
C SER A 251 -4.11 5.33 -5.19
N THR A 252 -4.96 4.90 -6.13
CA THR A 252 -6.24 5.55 -6.40
C THR A 252 -7.16 5.58 -5.18
N SER A 253 -7.04 4.61 -4.27
CA SER A 253 -7.80 4.57 -3.02
C SER A 253 -7.48 5.79 -2.12
N MET A 254 -6.22 6.23 -2.08
CA MET A 254 -5.82 7.40 -1.28
C MET A 254 -6.34 8.70 -1.87
N VAL A 255 -6.27 8.86 -3.18
CA VAL A 255 -6.82 10.05 -3.85
C VAL A 255 -8.36 10.05 -3.77
N MET A 256 -8.99 8.87 -3.86
CA MET A 256 -10.44 8.74 -3.70
C MET A 256 -10.89 9.13 -2.28
N ASN A 257 -10.11 8.84 -1.23
CA ASN A 257 -10.43 9.30 0.12
C ASN A 257 -10.57 10.83 0.18
N ALA A 258 -9.66 11.57 -0.47
CA ALA A 258 -9.76 13.03 -0.53
C ALA A 258 -11.04 13.48 -1.23
N TYR A 259 -11.43 12.82 -2.32
CA TYR A 259 -12.72 13.09 -2.98
C TYR A 259 -13.91 12.81 -2.06
N LEU A 260 -13.94 11.68 -1.38
CA LEU A 260 -15.04 11.30 -0.47
C LEU A 260 -15.27 12.32 0.64
N HIS A 261 -14.20 12.90 1.18
CA HIS A 261 -14.27 13.89 2.25
C HIS A 261 -14.55 15.31 1.78
N THR A 262 -14.07 15.70 0.58
CA THR A 262 -14.12 17.10 0.13
C THR A 262 -15.16 17.36 -0.95
N GLY A 263 -15.48 16.35 -1.76
CA GLY A 263 -16.27 16.50 -2.98
C GLY A 263 -15.56 17.26 -4.10
N GLU A 264 -14.26 17.57 -3.95
CA GLU A 264 -13.49 18.29 -4.97
C GLU A 264 -13.25 17.44 -6.21
N ASP A 265 -13.79 17.84 -7.33
CA ASP A 265 -13.79 17.08 -8.58
C ASP A 265 -12.38 16.78 -9.12
N LYS A 266 -11.37 17.58 -8.77
CA LYS A 266 -9.98 17.35 -9.16
C LYS A 266 -9.45 15.97 -8.77
N TYR A 267 -9.83 15.47 -7.58
CA TYR A 267 -9.39 14.14 -7.11
C TYR A 267 -10.05 13.01 -7.91
N ARG A 268 -11.36 13.14 -8.16
CA ARG A 268 -12.07 12.19 -9.01
C ARG A 268 -11.50 12.19 -10.43
N GLN A 269 -11.25 13.36 -10.99
CA GLN A 269 -10.69 13.48 -12.33
C GLN A 269 -9.29 12.88 -12.42
N TRP A 270 -8.43 13.13 -11.42
CA TRP A 270 -7.11 12.53 -11.38
C TRP A 270 -7.18 10.99 -11.39
N VAL A 271 -8.07 10.39 -10.59
CA VAL A 271 -8.27 8.93 -10.57
C VAL A 271 -8.72 8.42 -11.93
N LEU A 272 -9.68 9.10 -12.56
CA LEU A 272 -10.18 8.70 -13.90
C LEU A 272 -9.08 8.81 -14.96
N ASP A 273 -8.31 9.89 -14.96
CA ASP A 273 -7.23 10.11 -15.92
C ASP A 273 -6.13 9.05 -15.78
N TYR A 274 -5.76 8.70 -14.56
CA TYR A 274 -4.75 7.66 -14.31
C TYR A 274 -5.24 6.27 -14.76
N ILE A 275 -6.46 5.89 -14.39
CA ILE A 275 -7.07 4.62 -14.81
C ILE A 275 -7.26 4.59 -16.33
N ASP A 276 -7.66 5.67 -16.97
CA ASP A 276 -7.79 5.75 -18.43
C ASP A 276 -6.43 5.56 -19.13
N GLY A 277 -5.33 6.03 -18.53
CA GLY A 277 -3.99 5.75 -19.01
C GLY A 277 -3.70 4.24 -19.03
N TRP A 278 -3.99 3.53 -17.94
CA TRP A 278 -3.80 2.08 -17.87
C TRP A 278 -4.78 1.32 -18.78
N ARG A 279 -6.03 1.78 -18.90
CA ARG A 279 -7.00 1.23 -19.84
C ARG A 279 -6.55 1.33 -21.30
N ALA A 280 -5.94 2.46 -21.67
CA ALA A 280 -5.39 2.63 -23.00
C ALA A 280 -4.23 1.65 -23.28
N ARG A 281 -3.33 1.45 -22.29
CA ARG A 281 -2.22 0.48 -22.37
C ARG A 281 -2.74 -0.96 -22.48
N TYR A 282 -3.74 -1.34 -21.70
CA TYR A 282 -4.42 -2.62 -21.80
C TYR A 282 -4.99 -2.84 -23.20
N ALA A 283 -5.73 -1.87 -23.74
CA ALA A 283 -6.31 -1.96 -25.08
C ALA A 283 -5.24 -2.02 -26.18
N GLY A 284 -4.16 -1.26 -26.02
CA GLY A 284 -3.04 -1.25 -26.96
C GLY A 284 -2.13 -2.49 -26.89
N ASN A 285 -2.33 -3.35 -25.90
CA ASN A 285 -1.59 -4.60 -25.67
C ASN A 285 -2.50 -5.84 -25.83
N ASP A 286 -3.33 -5.84 -26.88
CA ASP A 286 -4.23 -6.95 -27.24
C ASP A 286 -5.17 -7.41 -26.12
N GLY A 287 -5.56 -6.49 -25.21
CA GLY A 287 -6.42 -6.80 -24.08
C GLY A 287 -5.71 -7.60 -22.96
N ILE A 288 -4.41 -7.52 -22.90
CA ILE A 288 -3.62 -8.08 -21.81
C ILE A 288 -3.07 -6.92 -20.96
N MET A 289 -3.30 -6.96 -19.65
CA MET A 289 -2.75 -5.94 -18.75
C MET A 289 -1.23 -6.02 -18.75
N PRO A 290 -0.51 -4.97 -19.19
CA PRO A 290 0.94 -4.94 -19.08
C PRO A 290 1.34 -4.74 -17.61
N ASP A 291 2.49 -5.27 -17.22
CA ASP A 291 2.99 -5.14 -15.86
C ASP A 291 3.76 -3.84 -15.62
N ASN A 292 4.08 -3.11 -16.67
CA ASN A 292 4.89 -1.88 -16.58
C ASN A 292 4.53 -0.86 -17.67
N ALA A 293 4.83 0.40 -17.37
CA ALA A 293 4.84 1.51 -18.31
C ALA A 293 6.08 2.38 -18.05
N GLY A 294 6.82 2.71 -19.10
CA GLY A 294 8.01 3.54 -18.97
C GLY A 294 7.71 5.04 -18.82
N PRO A 295 8.75 5.88 -18.73
CA PRO A 295 8.62 7.33 -18.49
C PRO A 295 7.81 8.08 -19.56
N GLY A 296 7.82 7.61 -20.81
CA GLY A 296 7.00 8.16 -21.89
C GLY A 296 5.59 7.58 -21.96
N GLY A 297 5.20 6.76 -20.98
CA GLY A 297 3.90 6.11 -20.93
C GLY A 297 3.77 4.85 -21.80
N GLY A 298 4.83 4.44 -22.50
CA GLY A 298 4.87 3.27 -23.39
C GLY A 298 4.98 1.96 -22.59
N VAL A 299 4.28 0.92 -23.08
CA VAL A 299 4.39 -0.45 -22.55
C VAL A 299 5.77 -1.01 -22.95
N GLY A 300 6.48 -1.57 -21.96
CA GLY A 300 7.80 -2.18 -22.19
C GLY A 300 8.92 -1.21 -22.59
N GLU A 301 8.71 0.10 -22.43
CA GLU A 301 9.66 1.13 -22.85
C GLU A 301 11.06 0.93 -22.22
N THR A 302 11.12 0.46 -20.97
CA THR A 302 12.36 0.12 -20.28
C THR A 302 12.70 -1.37 -20.31
N LEU A 303 11.90 -2.19 -21.00
CA LEU A 303 11.96 -3.64 -21.02
C LEU A 303 12.09 -4.20 -22.46
N GLU A 304 12.75 -3.47 -23.35
CA GLU A 304 12.96 -3.90 -24.74
C GLU A 304 11.67 -4.18 -25.51
N GLY A 305 10.60 -3.43 -25.20
CA GLY A 305 9.28 -3.59 -25.79
C GLY A 305 8.44 -4.72 -25.20
N LYS A 306 8.94 -5.43 -24.18
CA LYS A 306 8.19 -6.53 -23.55
C LYS A 306 7.15 -5.95 -22.58
N TRP A 307 5.90 -6.40 -22.70
CA TRP A 307 4.83 -6.04 -21.79
C TRP A 307 4.91 -6.77 -20.42
N TYR A 308 5.78 -7.76 -20.32
CA TYR A 308 6.01 -8.64 -19.15
C TYR A 308 7.49 -8.70 -18.78
N GLY A 309 7.78 -9.33 -17.61
CA GLY A 309 9.16 -9.45 -17.12
C GLY A 309 9.66 -8.16 -16.49
N GLY A 310 8.73 -7.27 -16.18
CA GLY A 310 8.92 -6.18 -15.25
C GLY A 310 8.66 -6.67 -13.83
N HIS A 311 7.96 -5.86 -13.09
CA HIS A 311 7.65 -6.16 -11.73
C HIS A 311 6.19 -6.58 -11.58
N TYR A 312 5.93 -7.85 -11.59
CA TYR A 312 4.65 -8.36 -11.16
C TYR A 312 4.82 -9.03 -9.80
N GLY A 313 4.47 -8.31 -8.75
CA GLY A 313 4.47 -8.85 -7.41
C GLY A 313 5.71 -8.46 -6.58
N TRP A 314 6.79 -9.16 -6.63
CA TRP A 314 7.80 -9.10 -5.60
C TRP A 314 9.11 -8.50 -6.09
N THR A 315 9.34 -7.22 -5.86
CA THR A 315 10.66 -6.64 -6.00
C THR A 315 11.11 -6.13 -4.65
N PHE A 316 11.99 -6.87 -4.07
CA PHE A 316 12.66 -6.45 -2.87
C PHE A 316 14.05 -5.94 -3.26
N PRO A 317 14.29 -4.63 -3.33
CA PRO A 317 15.63 -4.14 -3.37
C PRO A 317 16.24 -4.41 -2.01
N HIS A 318 17.10 -5.44 -1.95
CA HIS A 318 17.82 -5.79 -0.76
C HIS A 318 19.21 -5.18 -0.81
N GLY A 319 19.49 -4.39 0.16
CA GLY A 319 20.82 -3.93 0.47
C GLY A 319 21.03 -3.96 1.94
#